data_d1bfb21baa65908651f6b07e89044ccb
#
_entry.id   d1bfb21baa65908651f6b07e89044ccb
#
_cell.length_a   1.000
_cell.length_b   1.000
_cell.length_c   1.000
_cell.angle_alpha   90.00
_cell.angle_beta   90.00
_cell.angle_gamma   90.00
#
_symmetry.space_group_name_H-M   'P 1'
#
loop_
_entity.id
_entity.type
_entity.pdbx_description
1 polymer ?
#
loop_
_entity_poly.entity_id
_entity_poly.type
_entity_poly.pdbx_seq_one_letter_code
_entity_poly.pdbx_strand_id
1 'polypeptide(L)'
;MTLNFQFYHYLAWCWPLKPILQIALDLEELVKAVDIATKITSSLKCENIWLEVGTPLLKAWGKIAIRSIKELTKCFTVVDTKTMDVPLVEARVVKSAGGDAFTVLGTADDETLIEASVAKKEHGILLIVDLISSRDPYKRALETAKYEPDVLLFHVGISVQRARGVTAAELVEEIVKVKNEISNVKIAVAGGLKPGLIKPIVERGVDVVVVGSAITSAEDPVSVTRRILSEMGLM
;
A
#
# COMPACT_ATOMS: atom_id res chain seq x y z
N MET A 1 28.69 -13.75 -32.71
CA MET A 1 27.70 -12.80 -32.19
C MET A 1 27.31 -13.27 -30.78
N THR A 2 28.01 -12.75 -29.80
CA THR A 2 27.87 -13.10 -28.39
C THR A 2 26.81 -12.22 -27.76
N LEU A 3 25.66 -12.78 -27.43
CA LEU A 3 24.59 -12.11 -26.70
C LEU A 3 25.07 -11.88 -25.27
N ASN A 4 25.43 -10.63 -24.97
CA ASN A 4 25.63 -10.16 -23.61
C ASN A 4 24.28 -10.18 -22.88
N PHE A 5 24.04 -11.21 -22.08
CA PHE A 5 23.04 -11.17 -21.02
C PHE A 5 23.55 -10.21 -19.95
N GLN A 6 23.18 -8.94 -20.05
CA GLN A 6 23.27 -8.02 -18.92
C GLN A 6 22.29 -8.51 -17.87
N PHE A 7 22.85 -9.14 -16.85
CA PHE A 7 22.15 -9.40 -15.58
C PHE A 7 21.64 -8.07 -15.05
N TYR A 8 20.36 -7.78 -15.24
CA TYR A 8 19.69 -6.79 -14.46
C TYR A 8 19.76 -7.26 -13.01
N HIS A 9 20.64 -6.66 -12.25
CA HIS A 9 20.54 -6.71 -10.80
C HIS A 9 19.17 -6.14 -10.44
N TYR A 10 18.20 -7.02 -10.26
CA TYR A 10 17.09 -6.76 -9.37
C TYR A 10 17.75 -6.35 -8.06
N LEU A 11 17.79 -5.06 -7.76
CA LEU A 11 17.92 -4.61 -6.39
C LEU A 11 16.75 -5.29 -5.69
N ALA A 12 17.04 -6.45 -5.08
CA ALA A 12 16.15 -7.03 -4.11
C ALA A 12 15.91 -5.89 -3.11
N TRP A 13 14.74 -5.29 -3.17
CA TRP A 13 14.31 -4.39 -2.14
C TRP A 13 14.48 -5.16 -0.86
N CYS A 14 15.50 -4.80 -0.06
CA CYS A 14 15.66 -5.35 1.26
C CYS A 14 14.42 -4.88 2.03
N TRP A 15 13.39 -5.73 2.02
CA TRP A 15 12.17 -5.45 2.77
C TRP A 15 12.58 -5.17 4.21
N PRO A 16 12.11 -4.08 4.83
CA PRO A 16 12.44 -3.80 6.21
C PRO A 16 12.07 -4.99 7.09
N LEU A 17 12.94 -5.39 8.01
CA LEU A 17 12.66 -6.43 9.00
C LEU A 17 11.53 -6.01 9.96
N LYS A 18 11.26 -4.71 10.03
CA LYS A 18 10.24 -4.08 10.86
C LYS A 18 8.98 -3.78 10.04
N PRO A 19 7.80 -3.74 10.67
CA PRO A 19 6.56 -3.38 9.98
C PRO A 19 6.61 -1.95 9.44
N ILE A 20 5.77 -1.67 8.44
CA ILE A 20 5.68 -0.39 7.76
C ILE A 20 4.34 0.26 8.07
N LEU A 21 4.37 1.55 8.38
CA LEU A 21 3.19 2.40 8.39
C LEU A 21 3.01 3.03 7.00
N GLN A 22 1.95 2.69 6.30
CA GLN A 22 1.55 3.34 5.05
C GLN A 22 0.47 4.37 5.36
N ILE A 23 0.74 5.64 5.04
CA ILE A 23 -0.17 6.76 5.30
C ILE A 23 -0.94 7.06 4.03
N ALA A 24 -2.25 6.75 4.02
CA ALA A 24 -3.12 6.97 2.87
C ALA A 24 -3.61 8.43 2.84
N LEU A 25 -3.20 9.16 1.80
CA LEU A 25 -3.61 10.54 1.55
C LEU A 25 -4.88 10.55 0.68
N ASP A 26 -6.01 10.12 1.29
CA ASP A 26 -7.34 10.06 0.65
C ASP A 26 -8.02 11.44 0.68
N LEU A 27 -7.43 12.41 0.02
CA LEU A 27 -7.85 13.80 -0.03
C LEU A 27 -8.06 14.24 -1.49
N GLU A 28 -8.99 15.14 -1.75
CA GLU A 28 -9.15 15.75 -3.08
C GLU A 28 -8.22 16.95 -3.27
N GLU A 29 -7.78 17.58 -2.18
CA GLU A 29 -6.99 18.80 -2.18
C GLU A 29 -5.49 18.50 -2.13
N LEU A 30 -4.77 18.74 -3.24
CA LEU A 30 -3.32 18.47 -3.34
C LEU A 30 -2.51 19.24 -2.30
N VAL A 31 -2.81 20.52 -2.10
CA VAL A 31 -2.07 21.37 -1.15
C VAL A 31 -2.16 20.81 0.25
N LYS A 32 -3.35 20.36 0.67
CA LYS A 32 -3.55 19.75 1.99
C LYS A 32 -2.82 18.41 2.11
N ALA A 33 -2.86 17.58 1.07
CA ALA A 33 -2.15 16.31 1.05
C ALA A 33 -0.64 16.50 1.18
N VAL A 34 -0.08 17.45 0.44
CA VAL A 34 1.35 17.82 0.50
C VAL A 34 1.74 18.39 1.87
N ASP A 35 0.92 19.29 2.44
CA ASP A 35 1.16 19.88 3.76
C ASP A 35 1.24 18.79 4.85
N ILE A 36 0.27 17.87 4.87
CA ILE A 36 0.27 16.75 5.82
C ILE A 36 1.52 15.86 5.62
N ALA A 37 1.79 15.45 4.38
CA ALA A 37 2.92 14.59 4.05
C ALA A 37 4.25 15.23 4.48
N THR A 38 4.47 16.48 4.14
CA THR A 38 5.72 17.20 4.47
C THR A 38 5.86 17.48 5.97
N LYS A 39 4.80 17.83 6.69
CA LYS A 39 4.82 17.96 8.15
C LYS A 39 5.25 16.67 8.84
N ILE A 40 4.69 15.54 8.42
CA ILE A 40 5.04 14.22 8.96
C ILE A 40 6.50 13.90 8.66
N THR A 41 6.93 14.00 7.40
CA THR A 41 8.26 13.57 6.98
C THR A 41 9.40 14.51 7.37
N SER A 42 9.11 15.77 7.65
CA SER A 42 10.06 16.69 8.27
C SER A 42 10.31 16.38 9.75
N SER A 43 9.35 15.75 10.42
CA SER A 43 9.42 15.43 11.84
C SER A 43 9.80 13.99 12.13
N LEU A 44 9.56 13.08 11.18
CA LEU A 44 9.75 11.63 11.27
C LEU A 44 10.46 11.12 10.02
N LYS A 45 11.42 10.21 10.20
CA LYS A 45 12.15 9.62 9.07
C LYS A 45 11.27 8.64 8.31
N CYS A 46 11.49 8.56 6.99
CA CYS A 46 10.75 7.65 6.09
C CYS A 46 11.14 6.17 6.19
N GLU A 47 12.03 5.78 7.09
CA GLU A 47 12.59 4.40 7.14
C GLU A 47 11.50 3.32 7.28
N ASN A 48 10.44 3.60 8.05
CA ASN A 48 9.30 2.71 8.24
C ASN A 48 7.97 3.40 7.90
N ILE A 49 8.02 4.45 7.07
CA ILE A 49 6.84 5.19 6.61
C ILE A 49 6.80 5.15 5.09
N TRP A 50 5.69 4.66 4.55
CA TRP A 50 5.32 4.84 3.16
C TRP A 50 4.22 5.90 3.06
N LEU A 51 4.22 6.66 1.99
CA LEU A 51 3.14 7.59 1.67
C LEU A 51 2.33 7.05 0.51
N GLU A 52 1.02 7.11 0.63
CA GLU A 52 0.14 6.65 -0.42
C GLU A 52 -0.62 7.84 -1.04
N VAL A 53 -0.48 7.96 -2.36
CA VAL A 53 -1.37 8.81 -3.16
C VAL A 53 -2.69 8.05 -3.30
N GLY A 54 -3.65 8.38 -2.44
CA GLY A 54 -4.94 7.70 -2.40
C GLY A 54 -5.76 7.89 -3.68
N THR A 55 -6.70 6.99 -3.94
CA THR A 55 -7.52 7.03 -5.16
C THR A 55 -8.20 8.38 -5.41
N PRO A 56 -8.78 9.09 -4.40
CA PRO A 56 -9.37 10.41 -4.62
C PRO A 56 -8.35 11.44 -5.10
N LEU A 57 -7.17 11.47 -4.48
CA LEU A 57 -6.09 12.40 -4.84
C LEU A 57 -5.56 12.11 -6.24
N LEU A 58 -5.36 10.83 -6.56
CA LEU A 58 -4.91 10.40 -7.88
C LEU A 58 -5.90 10.79 -8.97
N LYS A 59 -7.21 10.57 -8.74
CA LYS A 59 -8.26 10.93 -9.70
C LYS A 59 -8.39 12.45 -9.91
N ALA A 60 -8.16 13.22 -8.87
CA ALA A 60 -8.22 14.68 -8.95
C ALA A 60 -7.00 15.29 -9.67
N TRP A 61 -5.77 14.72 -9.46
CA TRP A 61 -4.52 15.37 -9.85
C TRP A 61 -3.57 14.51 -10.70
N GLY A 62 -3.83 13.23 -10.86
CA GLY A 62 -3.05 12.30 -11.68
C GLY A 62 -1.55 12.32 -11.33
N LYS A 63 -0.70 12.39 -12.36
CA LYS A 63 0.77 12.39 -12.22
C LYS A 63 1.30 13.55 -11.37
N ILE A 64 0.59 14.67 -11.29
CA ILE A 64 1.00 15.83 -10.49
C ILE A 64 1.02 15.45 -9.01
N ALA A 65 -0.02 14.75 -8.52
CA ALA A 65 -0.07 14.29 -7.13
C ALA A 65 1.12 13.36 -6.81
N ILE A 66 1.39 12.39 -7.67
CA ILE A 66 2.49 11.44 -7.48
C ILE A 66 3.84 12.18 -7.39
N ARG A 67 4.13 13.05 -8.35
CA ARG A 67 5.38 13.83 -8.37
C ARG A 67 5.52 14.73 -7.15
N SER A 68 4.45 15.46 -6.78
CA SER A 68 4.49 16.37 -5.64
C SER A 68 4.82 15.64 -4.34
N ILE A 69 4.14 14.53 -4.06
CA ILE A 69 4.43 13.73 -2.86
C ILE A 69 5.84 13.17 -2.92
N LYS A 70 6.24 12.53 -4.03
CA LYS A 70 7.56 11.91 -4.17
C LYS A 70 8.70 12.90 -4.07
N GLU A 71 8.62 14.02 -4.78
CA GLU A 71 9.72 15.00 -4.84
C GLU A 71 9.90 15.77 -3.53
N LEU A 72 8.81 16.09 -2.86
CA LEU A 72 8.86 16.88 -1.62
C LEU A 72 9.22 16.05 -0.39
N THR A 73 8.87 14.75 -0.38
CA THR A 73 9.11 13.91 0.80
C THR A 73 10.28 12.94 0.65
N LYS A 74 10.57 12.51 -0.57
CA LYS A 74 11.54 11.45 -0.93
C LYS A 74 11.22 10.09 -0.31
N CYS A 75 10.07 9.93 0.35
CA CYS A 75 9.63 8.67 0.91
C CYS A 75 9.22 7.66 -0.18
N PHE A 76 9.12 6.40 0.21
CA PHE A 76 8.50 5.38 -0.63
C PHE A 76 7.04 5.78 -0.91
N THR A 77 6.66 5.84 -2.19
CA THR A 77 5.36 6.35 -2.61
C THR A 77 4.56 5.27 -3.28
N VAL A 78 3.49 4.83 -2.60
CA VAL A 78 2.47 3.93 -3.13
C VAL A 78 1.46 4.76 -3.91
N VAL A 79 0.97 4.25 -5.03
CA VAL A 79 -0.12 4.88 -5.79
C VAL A 79 -1.32 3.94 -5.84
N ASP A 80 -2.41 4.37 -5.24
CA ASP A 80 -3.65 3.58 -5.16
C ASP A 80 -4.48 3.73 -6.44
N THR A 81 -3.99 3.07 -7.51
CA THR A 81 -4.61 3.07 -8.83
C THR A 81 -5.93 2.30 -8.87
N LYS A 82 -6.07 1.29 -8.00
CA LYS A 82 -7.19 0.33 -8.05
C LYS A 82 -7.41 -0.19 -9.47
N THR A 83 -6.29 -0.52 -10.11
CA THR A 83 -6.27 -1.01 -11.50
C THR A 83 -7.18 -2.23 -11.64
N MET A 84 -8.05 -2.19 -12.62
CA MET A 84 -8.96 -3.29 -12.97
C MET A 84 -8.69 -3.83 -14.38
N ASP A 85 -7.96 -3.05 -15.20
CA ASP A 85 -7.60 -3.36 -16.57
C ASP A 85 -6.31 -2.58 -16.96
N VAL A 86 -5.60 -3.02 -17.99
CA VAL A 86 -4.38 -2.41 -18.58
C VAL A 86 -3.27 -2.06 -17.58
N PRO A 87 -2.86 -2.98 -16.68
CA PRO A 87 -1.89 -2.70 -15.62
C PRO A 87 -0.49 -2.31 -16.16
N LEU A 88 -0.08 -2.78 -17.35
CA LEU A 88 1.16 -2.34 -18.00
C LEU A 88 1.18 -0.82 -18.25
N VAL A 89 0.05 -0.27 -18.71
CA VAL A 89 -0.07 1.16 -18.99
C VAL A 89 -0.06 1.95 -17.67
N GLU A 90 -0.84 1.53 -16.69
CA GLU A 90 -0.96 2.23 -15.42
C GLU A 90 0.36 2.18 -14.62
N ALA A 91 1.02 1.03 -14.53
CA ALA A 91 2.33 0.90 -13.88
C ALA A 91 3.39 1.82 -14.52
N ARG A 92 3.42 1.91 -15.87
CA ARG A 92 4.29 2.84 -16.60
C ARG A 92 3.98 4.30 -16.24
N VAL A 93 2.70 4.67 -16.17
CA VAL A 93 2.27 6.02 -15.79
C VAL A 93 2.73 6.35 -14.38
N VAL A 94 2.51 5.45 -13.42
CA VAL A 94 2.93 5.58 -12.02
C VAL A 94 4.46 5.72 -11.92
N LYS A 95 5.21 4.80 -12.54
CA LYS A 95 6.68 4.82 -12.52
C LYS A 95 7.24 6.09 -13.13
N SER A 96 6.70 6.54 -14.28
CA SER A 96 7.15 7.78 -14.93
C SER A 96 6.90 9.04 -14.10
N ALA A 97 6.03 8.98 -13.13
CA ALA A 97 5.75 10.07 -12.19
C ALA A 97 6.56 9.96 -10.88
N GLY A 98 7.34 8.89 -10.70
CA GLY A 98 8.18 8.65 -9.52
C GLY A 98 7.54 7.75 -8.46
N GLY A 99 6.39 7.12 -8.73
CA GLY A 99 5.80 6.13 -7.84
C GLY A 99 6.65 4.86 -7.73
N ASP A 100 6.64 4.24 -6.56
CA ASP A 100 7.42 3.05 -6.22
C ASP A 100 6.57 1.77 -6.19
N ALA A 101 5.25 1.91 -5.99
CA ALA A 101 4.28 0.83 -5.99
C ALA A 101 2.96 1.27 -6.61
N PHE A 102 2.20 0.31 -7.16
CA PHE A 102 0.85 0.53 -7.66
C PHE A 102 -0.09 -0.57 -7.17
N THR A 103 -1.39 -0.30 -7.12
CA THR A 103 -2.39 -1.27 -6.68
C THR A 103 -3.18 -1.84 -7.85
N VAL A 104 -3.46 -3.15 -7.82
CA VAL A 104 -4.36 -3.83 -8.74
C VAL A 104 -5.45 -4.51 -7.91
N LEU A 105 -6.70 -4.42 -8.35
CA LEU A 105 -7.80 -5.06 -7.63
C LEU A 105 -7.70 -6.58 -7.72
N GLY A 106 -7.71 -7.25 -6.58
CA GLY A 106 -7.74 -8.71 -6.53
C GLY A 106 -9.02 -9.31 -7.14
N THR A 107 -10.05 -8.50 -7.36
CA THR A 107 -11.28 -8.88 -8.05
C THR A 107 -11.20 -8.76 -9.58
N ALA A 108 -10.07 -8.28 -10.12
CA ALA A 108 -9.81 -8.28 -11.56
C ALA A 108 -9.68 -9.71 -12.09
N ASP A 109 -9.84 -9.86 -13.41
CA ASP A 109 -9.67 -11.13 -14.10
C ASP A 109 -8.21 -11.62 -14.00
N ASP A 110 -8.02 -12.93 -14.11
CA ASP A 110 -6.71 -13.58 -13.99
C ASP A 110 -5.71 -13.04 -15.03
N GLU A 111 -6.18 -12.71 -16.24
CA GLU A 111 -5.39 -12.10 -17.31
C GLU A 111 -4.81 -10.74 -16.90
N THR A 112 -5.58 -9.91 -16.21
CA THR A 112 -5.13 -8.63 -15.66
C THR A 112 -4.06 -8.84 -14.58
N LEU A 113 -4.21 -9.84 -13.72
CA LEU A 113 -3.22 -10.14 -12.67
C LEU A 113 -1.92 -10.70 -13.26
N ILE A 114 -2.00 -11.51 -14.33
CA ILE A 114 -0.84 -11.97 -15.10
C ILE A 114 -0.09 -10.76 -15.70
N GLU A 115 -0.81 -9.87 -16.37
CA GLU A 115 -0.23 -8.66 -16.96
C GLU A 115 0.37 -7.74 -15.89
N ALA A 116 -0.24 -7.64 -14.71
CA ALA A 116 0.29 -6.87 -13.58
C ALA A 116 1.64 -7.44 -13.08
N SER A 117 1.78 -8.77 -13.04
CA SER A 117 3.07 -9.41 -12.71
C SER A 117 4.15 -9.11 -13.76
N VAL A 118 3.78 -9.02 -15.04
CA VAL A 118 4.69 -8.58 -16.11
C VAL A 118 5.06 -7.11 -15.94
N ALA A 119 4.06 -6.24 -15.69
CA ALA A 119 4.25 -4.80 -15.49
C ALA A 119 5.20 -4.48 -14.33
N LYS A 120 5.07 -5.20 -13.21
CA LYS A 120 5.96 -5.14 -12.05
C LYS A 120 7.43 -5.35 -12.48
N LYS A 121 7.68 -6.40 -13.25
CA LYS A 121 9.03 -6.80 -13.70
C LYS A 121 9.58 -5.83 -14.74
N GLU A 122 8.77 -5.43 -15.71
CA GLU A 122 9.17 -4.55 -16.82
C GLU A 122 9.51 -3.14 -16.33
N HIS A 123 8.73 -2.58 -15.41
CA HIS A 123 8.91 -1.21 -14.94
C HIS A 123 9.70 -1.10 -13.63
N GLY A 124 10.05 -2.21 -12.99
CA GLY A 124 10.75 -2.20 -11.70
C GLY A 124 9.97 -1.43 -10.64
N ILE A 125 8.69 -1.80 -10.47
CA ILE A 125 7.73 -1.19 -9.52
C ILE A 125 7.09 -2.29 -8.67
N LEU A 126 6.78 -2.04 -7.41
CA LEU A 126 6.11 -3.04 -6.59
C LEU A 126 4.62 -3.19 -6.96
N LEU A 127 4.16 -4.43 -6.96
CA LEU A 127 2.75 -4.80 -7.18
C LEU A 127 2.06 -5.08 -5.85
N ILE A 128 1.02 -4.32 -5.56
CA ILE A 128 0.11 -4.55 -4.43
C ILE A 128 -1.22 -5.05 -4.99
N VAL A 129 -1.66 -6.24 -4.59
CA VAL A 129 -2.99 -6.75 -4.92
C VAL A 129 -3.94 -6.40 -3.79
N ASP A 130 -4.90 -5.51 -4.07
CA ASP A 130 -5.92 -5.04 -3.13
C ASP A 130 -7.15 -5.96 -3.15
N LEU A 131 -7.42 -6.63 -2.04
CA LEU A 131 -8.52 -7.58 -1.87
C LEU A 131 -9.85 -6.91 -1.50
N ILE A 132 -9.95 -5.58 -1.64
CA ILE A 132 -11.19 -4.83 -1.40
C ILE A 132 -12.34 -5.44 -2.22
N SER A 133 -13.51 -5.54 -1.62
CA SER A 133 -14.72 -6.09 -2.26
C SER A 133 -14.65 -7.57 -2.66
N SER A 134 -13.59 -8.29 -2.30
CA SER A 134 -13.56 -9.75 -2.43
C SER A 134 -14.61 -10.36 -1.50
N ARG A 135 -15.39 -11.32 -2.02
CA ARG A 135 -16.42 -12.02 -1.22
C ARG A 135 -15.79 -12.89 -0.13
N ASP A 136 -14.65 -13.48 -0.46
CA ASP A 136 -13.84 -14.32 0.41
C ASP A 136 -12.38 -13.86 0.23
N PRO A 137 -11.89 -12.91 1.06
CA PRO A 137 -10.55 -12.36 0.94
C PRO A 137 -9.46 -13.40 1.23
N TYR A 138 -9.71 -14.38 2.11
CA TYR A 138 -8.78 -15.47 2.37
C TYR A 138 -8.55 -16.32 1.12
N LYS A 139 -9.63 -16.84 0.54
CA LYS A 139 -9.55 -17.66 -0.68
C LYS A 139 -8.91 -16.88 -1.83
N ARG A 140 -9.31 -15.60 -2.02
CA ARG A 140 -8.78 -14.76 -3.09
C ARG A 140 -7.30 -14.44 -2.89
N ALA A 141 -6.84 -14.29 -1.65
CA ALA A 141 -5.42 -14.13 -1.35
C ALA A 141 -4.60 -15.34 -1.83
N LEU A 142 -5.05 -16.58 -1.54
CA LEU A 142 -4.38 -17.80 -2.01
C LEU A 142 -4.38 -17.91 -3.53
N GLU A 143 -5.50 -17.57 -4.19
CA GLU A 143 -5.63 -17.60 -5.65
C GLU A 143 -4.71 -16.59 -6.33
N THR A 144 -4.58 -15.38 -5.76
CA THR A 144 -3.79 -14.28 -6.36
C THR A 144 -2.30 -14.37 -6.06
N ALA A 145 -1.90 -15.08 -5.00
CA ALA A 145 -0.49 -15.30 -4.65
C ALA A 145 0.32 -15.96 -5.77
N LYS A 146 -0.30 -16.80 -6.61
CA LYS A 146 0.34 -17.44 -7.77
C LYS A 146 0.87 -16.45 -8.83
N TYR A 147 0.37 -15.19 -8.82
CA TYR A 147 0.84 -14.12 -9.71
C TYR A 147 1.99 -13.30 -9.10
N GLU A 148 2.57 -13.78 -8.00
CA GLU A 148 3.75 -13.21 -7.36
C GLU A 148 3.62 -11.71 -7.01
N PRO A 149 2.50 -11.24 -6.39
CA PRO A 149 2.47 -9.87 -5.89
C PRO A 149 3.55 -9.68 -4.82
N ASP A 150 4.01 -8.43 -4.61
CA ASP A 150 4.90 -8.12 -3.49
C ASP A 150 4.11 -8.03 -2.19
N VAL A 151 2.87 -7.53 -2.28
CA VAL A 151 1.98 -7.32 -1.14
C VAL A 151 0.55 -7.78 -1.48
N LEU A 152 -0.08 -8.50 -0.57
CA LEU A 152 -1.53 -8.73 -0.53
C LEU A 152 -2.14 -7.79 0.50
N LEU A 153 -3.07 -6.94 0.07
CA LEU A 153 -3.71 -5.95 0.92
C LEU A 153 -5.13 -6.41 1.30
N PHE A 154 -5.31 -6.76 2.57
CA PHE A 154 -6.62 -7.00 3.17
C PHE A 154 -7.28 -5.67 3.49
N HIS A 155 -8.37 -5.36 2.80
CA HIS A 155 -8.94 -4.02 2.80
C HIS A 155 -10.45 -4.00 3.05
N VAL A 156 -10.87 -3.34 4.12
CA VAL A 156 -12.28 -3.05 4.37
C VAL A 156 -12.61 -1.63 3.89
N GLY A 157 -13.34 -1.53 2.79
CA GLY A 157 -13.70 -0.24 2.17
C GLY A 157 -14.56 0.64 3.08
N ILE A 158 -14.44 1.96 2.95
CA ILE A 158 -15.13 2.96 3.78
C ILE A 158 -16.67 2.78 3.77
N SER A 159 -17.26 2.46 2.61
CA SER A 159 -18.71 2.22 2.51
C SER A 159 -19.14 1.03 3.35
N VAL A 160 -18.33 -0.03 3.40
CA VAL A 160 -18.57 -1.22 4.22
C VAL A 160 -18.41 -0.90 5.71
N GLN A 161 -17.36 -0.15 6.08
CA GLN A 161 -17.14 0.32 7.45
C GLN A 161 -18.34 1.11 7.96
N ARG A 162 -18.83 2.07 7.15
CA ARG A 162 -20.00 2.90 7.52
C ARG A 162 -21.29 2.10 7.63
N ALA A 163 -21.51 1.14 6.74
CA ALA A 163 -22.74 0.37 6.68
C ALA A 163 -22.81 -0.72 7.76
N ARG A 164 -21.67 -1.33 8.11
CA ARG A 164 -21.63 -2.52 8.98
C ARG A 164 -20.93 -2.29 10.31
N GLY A 165 -20.25 -1.16 10.51
CA GLY A 165 -19.49 -0.84 11.72
C GLY A 165 -18.22 -1.70 11.90
N VAL A 166 -17.74 -2.36 10.84
CA VAL A 166 -16.59 -3.26 10.87
C VAL A 166 -15.31 -2.53 10.44
N THR A 167 -14.16 -3.00 10.92
CA THR A 167 -12.83 -2.52 10.56
C THR A 167 -11.95 -3.66 10.08
N ALA A 168 -10.82 -3.35 9.49
CA ALA A 168 -9.87 -4.37 9.06
C ALA A 168 -9.24 -5.16 10.23
N ALA A 169 -9.36 -4.69 11.47
CA ALA A 169 -8.93 -5.45 12.64
C ALA A 169 -9.67 -6.80 12.78
N GLU A 170 -10.87 -6.91 12.22
CA GLU A 170 -11.66 -8.14 12.21
C GLU A 170 -11.14 -9.21 11.23
N LEU A 171 -10.29 -8.82 10.26
CA LEU A 171 -9.69 -9.73 9.29
C LEU A 171 -8.40 -10.41 9.81
N VAL A 172 -7.97 -10.12 11.03
CA VAL A 172 -6.65 -10.57 11.53
C VAL A 172 -6.54 -12.09 11.59
N GLU A 173 -7.61 -12.80 11.94
CA GLU A 173 -7.60 -14.27 11.97
C GLU A 173 -7.45 -14.89 10.57
N GLU A 174 -8.04 -14.28 9.54
CA GLU A 174 -7.88 -14.70 8.14
C GLU A 174 -6.46 -14.43 7.65
N ILE A 175 -5.89 -13.30 8.05
CA ILE A 175 -4.51 -12.91 7.72
C ILE A 175 -3.51 -13.92 8.29
N VAL A 176 -3.68 -14.33 9.54
CA VAL A 176 -2.81 -15.34 10.17
C VAL A 176 -2.85 -16.66 9.39
N LYS A 177 -4.03 -17.10 8.96
CA LYS A 177 -4.18 -18.31 8.14
C LYS A 177 -3.42 -18.17 6.83
N VAL A 178 -3.59 -17.04 6.11
CA VAL A 178 -2.89 -16.79 4.85
C VAL A 178 -1.37 -16.78 5.04
N LYS A 179 -0.86 -16.16 6.09
CA LYS A 179 0.60 -16.13 6.38
C LYS A 179 1.19 -17.51 6.65
N ASN A 180 0.40 -18.42 7.20
CA ASN A 180 0.84 -19.81 7.42
C ASN A 180 0.93 -20.62 6.11
N GLU A 181 0.19 -20.23 5.08
CA GLU A 181 0.15 -20.90 3.79
C GLU A 181 1.04 -20.24 2.73
N ILE A 182 1.26 -18.92 2.82
CA ILE A 182 2.04 -18.13 1.86
C ILE A 182 3.17 -17.42 2.60
N SER A 183 4.41 -17.85 2.39
CA SER A 183 5.58 -17.30 3.09
C SER A 183 6.34 -16.20 2.33
N ASN A 184 6.13 -16.10 1.01
CA ASN A 184 6.93 -15.26 0.10
C ASN A 184 6.26 -13.95 -0.31
N VAL A 185 5.07 -13.64 0.24
CA VAL A 185 4.31 -12.42 -0.02
C VAL A 185 4.11 -11.67 1.28
N LYS A 186 4.22 -10.35 1.24
CA LYS A 186 3.96 -9.48 2.38
C LYS A 186 2.47 -9.21 2.54
N ILE A 187 2.01 -9.04 3.78
CA ILE A 187 0.61 -8.78 4.08
C ILE A 187 0.43 -7.35 4.57
N ALA A 188 -0.46 -6.63 3.90
CA ALA A 188 -0.92 -5.31 4.31
C ALA A 188 -2.38 -5.37 4.79
N VAL A 189 -2.73 -4.43 5.66
CA VAL A 189 -4.10 -4.28 6.20
C VAL A 189 -4.54 -2.84 6.14
N ALA A 190 -5.73 -2.59 5.57
CA ALA A 190 -6.35 -1.26 5.46
C ALA A 190 -7.84 -1.26 5.84
N GLY A 191 -8.28 -0.17 6.41
CA GLY A 191 -9.70 0.09 6.67
C GLY A 191 -10.05 0.30 8.13
N GLY A 192 -10.33 1.56 8.50
CA GLY A 192 -10.80 1.95 9.84
C GLY A 192 -9.76 1.83 10.96
N LEU A 193 -8.50 1.69 10.63
CA LEU A 193 -7.41 1.56 11.61
C LEU A 193 -7.07 2.91 12.23
N LYS A 194 -6.83 2.88 13.54
CA LYS A 194 -6.52 4.07 14.36
C LYS A 194 -5.70 3.68 15.59
N PRO A 195 -5.07 4.63 16.30
CA PRO A 195 -4.41 4.34 17.57
C PRO A 195 -5.29 3.51 18.52
N GLY A 196 -4.68 2.52 19.15
CA GLY A 196 -5.35 1.52 19.99
C GLY A 196 -5.72 0.22 19.27
N LEU A 197 -5.73 0.19 17.94
CA LEU A 197 -5.99 -1.02 17.15
C LEU A 197 -4.74 -1.60 16.48
N ILE A 198 -3.61 -0.90 16.52
CA ILE A 198 -2.43 -1.21 15.70
C ILE A 198 -1.60 -2.34 16.31
N LYS A 199 -1.31 -2.26 17.61
CA LYS A 199 -0.44 -3.22 18.29
C LYS A 199 -0.87 -4.68 18.09
N PRO A 200 -2.14 -5.07 18.33
CA PRO A 200 -2.58 -6.46 18.13
C PRO A 200 -2.41 -6.96 16.69
N ILE A 201 -2.53 -6.07 15.70
CA ILE A 201 -2.39 -6.39 14.28
C ILE A 201 -0.93 -6.70 13.96
N VAL A 202 -0.01 -5.86 14.42
CA VAL A 202 1.43 -6.03 14.19
C VAL A 202 1.96 -7.26 14.92
N GLU A 203 1.51 -7.54 16.15
CA GLU A 203 1.88 -8.75 16.90
C GLU A 203 1.45 -10.05 16.21
N ARG A 204 0.45 -10.01 15.33
CA ARG A 204 0.04 -11.13 14.47
C ARG A 204 0.87 -11.23 13.17
N GLY A 205 1.89 -10.38 13.03
CA GLY A 205 2.85 -10.45 11.95
C GLY A 205 2.43 -9.74 10.67
N VAL A 206 1.49 -8.79 10.71
CA VAL A 206 1.20 -7.93 9.55
C VAL A 206 2.43 -7.10 9.20
N ASP A 207 2.77 -7.05 7.92
CA ASP A 207 3.97 -6.37 7.44
C ASP A 207 3.75 -4.88 7.14
N VAL A 208 2.53 -4.50 6.72
CA VAL A 208 2.17 -3.11 6.39
C VAL A 208 0.82 -2.76 7.01
N VAL A 209 0.78 -1.67 7.76
CA VAL A 209 -0.46 -1.12 8.34
C VAL A 209 -0.81 0.16 7.60
N VAL A 210 -1.97 0.20 6.93
CA VAL A 210 -2.42 1.35 6.16
C VAL A 210 -3.39 2.18 6.98
N VAL A 211 -3.07 3.45 7.21
CA VAL A 211 -3.89 4.38 7.99
C VAL A 211 -4.14 5.65 7.20
N GLY A 212 -5.40 5.98 6.97
CA GLY A 212 -5.84 7.19 6.27
C GLY A 212 -6.41 8.25 7.23
N SER A 213 -7.71 8.32 7.35
CA SER A 213 -8.45 9.40 8.02
C SER A 213 -8.05 9.65 9.48
N ALA A 214 -7.65 8.63 10.21
CA ALA A 214 -7.16 8.80 11.59
C ALA A 214 -5.94 9.73 11.68
N ILE A 215 -5.13 9.81 10.62
CA ILE A 215 -3.98 10.73 10.51
C ILE A 215 -4.40 12.00 9.77
N THR A 216 -5.01 11.88 8.59
CA THR A 216 -5.25 13.02 7.69
C THR A 216 -6.34 13.97 8.16
N SER A 217 -7.21 13.53 9.07
CA SER A 217 -8.25 14.35 9.69
C SER A 217 -7.88 14.81 11.11
N ALA A 218 -6.72 14.43 11.62
CA ALA A 218 -6.26 14.85 12.94
C ALA A 218 -5.85 16.32 12.95
N GLU A 219 -6.06 17.00 14.07
CA GLU A 219 -5.57 18.36 14.30
C GLU A 219 -4.02 18.40 14.26
N ASP A 220 -3.38 17.38 14.87
CA ASP A 220 -1.93 17.15 14.80
C ASP A 220 -1.63 15.76 14.17
N PRO A 221 -1.46 15.69 12.85
CA PRO A 221 -1.15 14.45 12.16
C PRO A 221 0.21 13.85 12.55
N VAL A 222 1.17 14.67 12.96
CA VAL A 222 2.50 14.20 13.41
C VAL A 222 2.39 13.45 14.73
N SER A 223 1.64 13.98 15.68
CA SER A 223 1.40 13.34 16.98
C SER A 223 0.70 12.01 16.84
N VAL A 224 -0.34 11.94 16.00
CA VAL A 224 -1.06 10.68 15.74
C VAL A 224 -0.15 9.66 15.06
N THR A 225 0.64 10.08 14.06
CA THR A 225 1.61 9.22 13.38
C THR A 225 2.62 8.66 14.36
N ARG A 226 3.17 9.49 15.24
CA ARG A 226 4.12 9.09 16.29
C ARG A 226 3.53 8.04 17.23
N ARG A 227 2.28 8.22 17.65
CA ARG A 227 1.57 7.26 18.50
C ARG A 227 1.41 5.91 17.80
N ILE A 228 1.04 5.90 16.52
CA ILE A 228 0.92 4.67 15.73
C ILE A 228 2.27 3.97 15.63
N LEU A 229 3.34 4.69 15.29
CA LEU A 229 4.69 4.12 15.22
C LEU A 229 5.14 3.52 16.56
N SER A 230 4.78 4.15 17.69
CA SER A 230 5.04 3.60 19.03
C SER A 230 4.29 2.29 19.26
N GLU A 231 3.01 2.19 18.88
CA GLU A 231 2.23 0.94 18.96
C GLU A 231 2.80 -0.18 18.05
N MET A 232 3.48 0.20 16.96
CA MET A 232 4.19 -0.72 16.07
C MET A 232 5.58 -1.14 16.59
N GLY A 233 6.04 -0.60 17.72
CA GLY A 233 7.38 -0.86 18.27
C GLY A 233 8.51 -0.23 17.47
N LEU A 234 8.24 0.89 16.79
CA LEU A 234 9.18 1.59 15.91
C LEU A 234 9.77 2.86 16.55
N MET A 235 9.31 3.19 17.74
CA MET A 235 9.77 4.36 18.52
C MET A 235 9.93 3.99 19.99
#